data_94a9d2e53d580db71387cd69c9edef0f
#
_entry.id   94a9d2e53d580db71387cd69c9edef0f
#
_cell.length_a   1.000
_cell.length_b   1.000
_cell.length_c   1.000
_cell.angle_alpha   90.00
_cell.angle_beta   90.00
_cell.angle_gamma   90.00
#
_symmetry.space_group_name_H-M   'P 1'
#
loop_
_entity.id
_entity.type
_entity.pdbx_description
1 polymer ?
#
loop_
_entity_poly.entity_id
_entity_poly.type
_entity_poly.pdbx_seq_one_letter_code
_entity_poly.pdbx_strand_id
1 'polypeptide(L)'
;MESKGVVTLDSAGLAQKGGATWSHITSARDQDTLHATRVDAAAADLVLGCDPVVTASKETMLRMHASRTHVALNGHSAPTAAFVQNTDWQNPAQACAAQIAAAVAPGELQTFDAEQVATQLLGNSLFVNPVVLGFAWQKGWIPLSEASLLRAFELNGVQVKANQTAFAWG
;
A
#
# COMPACT_ATOMS: atom_id res chain seq x y z
N MET A 1 -1.69 1.09 23.57
CA MET A 1 -1.90 -0.02 22.62
C MET A 1 -3.39 -0.23 22.51
N GLU A 2 -3.89 -0.28 21.29
CA GLU A 2 -5.28 -0.66 21.06
C GLU A 2 -5.36 -2.16 21.23
N SER A 3 -6.20 -2.65 22.14
CA SER A 3 -6.34 -4.09 22.40
C SER A 3 -7.06 -4.78 21.23
N LYS A 4 -6.36 -4.94 20.11
CA LYS A 4 -6.86 -5.62 18.90
C LYS A 4 -5.99 -6.84 18.61
N GLY A 5 -6.61 -7.91 18.15
CA GLY A 5 -5.91 -9.03 17.54
C GLY A 5 -5.35 -8.63 16.17
N VAL A 6 -4.15 -9.07 15.85
CA VAL A 6 -3.50 -8.82 14.56
C VAL A 6 -2.74 -10.07 14.12
N VAL A 7 -2.90 -10.41 12.84
CA VAL A 7 -2.07 -11.41 12.16
C VAL A 7 -1.48 -10.78 10.91
N THR A 8 -0.20 -10.99 10.68
CA THR A 8 0.52 -10.49 9.50
C THR A 8 1.16 -11.64 8.74
N LEU A 9 1.21 -11.51 7.43
CA LEU A 9 1.97 -12.37 6.53
C LEU A 9 2.71 -11.51 5.51
N ASP A 10 4.02 -11.50 5.60
CA ASP A 10 4.86 -10.81 4.64
C ASP A 10 5.44 -11.80 3.63
N SER A 11 5.31 -11.47 2.35
CA SER A 11 5.93 -12.21 1.27
C SER A 11 6.89 -11.30 0.52
N ALA A 12 8.17 -11.54 0.68
CA ALA A 12 9.22 -10.84 -0.05
C ALA A 12 9.65 -11.67 -1.27
N GLY A 13 9.67 -11.04 -2.44
CA GLY A 13 10.26 -11.67 -3.61
C GLY A 13 11.77 -11.90 -3.43
N LEU A 14 12.29 -13.04 -3.87
CA LEU A 14 13.71 -13.40 -3.74
C LEU A 14 14.66 -12.56 -4.63
N ALA A 15 14.14 -11.69 -5.48
CA ALA A 15 14.95 -10.82 -6.31
C ALA A 15 15.49 -9.62 -5.50
N GLN A 16 16.79 -9.50 -5.37
CA GLN A 16 17.45 -8.43 -4.59
C GLN A 16 17.21 -7.00 -5.11
N LYS A 17 16.69 -6.85 -6.33
CA LYS A 17 16.26 -5.56 -6.91
C LYS A 17 15.08 -5.80 -7.84
N GLY A 18 13.89 -5.32 -7.47
CA GLY A 18 12.70 -5.36 -8.32
C GLY A 18 11.78 -6.58 -8.12
N GLY A 19 11.92 -7.34 -7.04
CA GLY A 19 10.95 -8.33 -6.62
C GLY A 19 9.71 -7.69 -6.01
N ALA A 20 8.52 -8.15 -6.41
CA ALA A 20 7.28 -7.72 -5.78
C ALA A 20 7.21 -8.19 -4.32
N THR A 21 6.74 -7.32 -3.44
CA THR A 21 6.51 -7.65 -2.04
C THR A 21 5.05 -7.42 -1.70
N TRP A 22 4.48 -8.29 -0.88
CA TRP A 22 3.12 -8.17 -0.36
C TRP A 22 3.11 -8.37 1.14
N SER A 23 2.30 -7.58 1.82
CA SER A 23 1.99 -7.78 3.23
C SER A 23 0.48 -7.95 3.38
N HIS A 24 0.06 -9.03 4.02
CA HIS A 24 -1.32 -9.24 4.42
C HIS A 24 -1.43 -8.89 5.90
N ILE A 25 -2.35 -8.02 6.24
CA ILE A 25 -2.62 -7.61 7.61
C ILE A 25 -4.10 -7.83 7.87
N THR A 26 -4.41 -8.70 8.81
CA THR A 26 -5.77 -8.93 9.28
C THR A 26 -5.87 -8.49 10.73
N SER A 27 -6.86 -7.67 11.04
CA SER A 27 -7.10 -7.21 12.41
C SER A 27 -8.53 -7.49 12.84
N ALA A 28 -8.72 -7.86 14.12
CA ALA A 28 -10.01 -8.09 14.74
C ALA A 28 -10.03 -7.51 16.16
N ARG A 29 -11.20 -7.48 16.78
CA ARG A 29 -11.32 -7.08 18.20
C ARG A 29 -10.61 -8.05 19.11
N ASP A 30 -10.62 -9.34 18.75
CA ASP A 30 -10.07 -10.43 19.54
C ASP A 30 -9.10 -11.27 18.71
N GLN A 31 -7.95 -11.61 19.28
CA GLN A 31 -6.93 -12.44 18.64
C GLN A 31 -7.45 -13.83 18.31
N ASP A 32 -8.29 -14.39 19.15
CA ASP A 32 -8.81 -15.76 19.01
C ASP A 32 -9.78 -15.91 17.81
N THR A 33 -10.23 -14.80 17.22
CA THR A 33 -11.06 -14.83 16.02
C THR A 33 -10.25 -14.85 14.71
N LEU A 34 -8.94 -14.68 14.80
CA LEU A 34 -8.04 -14.63 13.65
C LEU A 34 -7.42 -16.00 13.38
N HIS A 35 -7.94 -16.73 12.39
CA HIS A 35 -7.50 -18.05 12.05
C HIS A 35 -6.68 -18.15 10.77
N ALA A 36 -6.76 -17.12 9.90
CA ALA A 36 -6.06 -17.08 8.63
C ALA A 36 -4.98 -16.00 8.64
N THR A 37 -3.79 -16.34 8.17
CA THR A 37 -2.67 -15.40 8.00
C THR A 37 -2.77 -14.61 6.70
N ARG A 38 -3.50 -15.13 5.72
CA ARG A 38 -3.64 -14.54 4.39
C ARG A 38 -5.05 -13.99 4.22
N VAL A 39 -5.16 -12.81 3.66
CA VAL A 39 -6.45 -12.24 3.23
C VAL A 39 -7.03 -13.11 2.11
N ASP A 40 -8.25 -13.56 2.25
CA ASP A 40 -8.93 -14.41 1.28
C ASP A 40 -9.28 -13.68 -0.01
N ALA A 41 -9.72 -14.43 -1.03
CA ALA A 41 -10.19 -13.86 -2.28
C ALA A 41 -11.41 -12.95 -2.02
N ALA A 42 -11.40 -11.77 -2.64
CA ALA A 42 -12.45 -10.76 -2.51
C ALA A 42 -12.75 -10.31 -1.07
N ALA A 43 -11.75 -10.40 -0.16
CA ALA A 43 -11.94 -10.11 1.27
C ALA A 43 -11.15 -8.90 1.76
N ALA A 44 -10.37 -8.23 0.91
CA ALA A 44 -9.65 -7.03 1.33
C ALA A 44 -10.60 -5.85 1.53
N ASP A 45 -10.51 -5.18 2.69
CA ASP A 45 -11.17 -3.91 2.95
C ASP A 45 -10.36 -2.74 2.39
N LEU A 46 -9.03 -2.85 2.44
CA LEU A 46 -8.09 -1.83 1.99
C LEU A 46 -6.91 -2.44 1.25
N VAL A 47 -6.52 -1.81 0.16
CA VAL A 47 -5.25 -2.07 -0.54
C VAL A 47 -4.41 -0.80 -0.55
N LEU A 48 -3.19 -0.87 -0.01
CA LEU A 48 -2.18 0.17 -0.10
C LEU A 48 -1.24 -0.17 -1.25
N GLY A 49 -1.44 0.45 -2.39
CA GLY A 49 -0.68 0.24 -3.61
C GLY A 49 0.50 1.21 -3.72
N CYS A 50 1.68 0.81 -3.27
CA CYS A 50 2.89 1.63 -3.39
C CYS A 50 3.51 1.57 -4.79
N ASP A 51 3.19 0.55 -5.58
CA ASP A 51 3.58 0.37 -6.98
C ASP A 51 2.38 -0.08 -7.81
N PRO A 52 2.06 0.60 -8.94
CA PRO A 52 0.89 0.28 -9.76
C PRO A 52 0.94 -1.12 -10.38
N VAL A 53 2.12 -1.56 -10.82
CA VAL A 53 2.28 -2.85 -11.50
C VAL A 53 2.07 -4.00 -10.52
N VAL A 54 2.64 -3.89 -9.32
CA VAL A 54 2.46 -4.88 -8.26
C VAL A 54 1.00 -4.89 -7.79
N THR A 55 0.37 -3.70 -7.67
CA THR A 55 -1.03 -3.58 -7.24
C THR A 55 -2.00 -4.17 -8.27
N ALA A 56 -1.71 -4.03 -9.58
CA ALA A 56 -2.51 -4.63 -10.64
C ALA A 56 -2.18 -6.12 -10.90
N SER A 57 -1.27 -6.72 -10.13
CA SER A 57 -0.97 -8.14 -10.27
C SER A 57 -2.18 -9.00 -9.96
N LYS A 58 -2.26 -10.18 -10.60
CA LYS A 58 -3.34 -11.16 -10.37
C LYS A 58 -3.50 -11.50 -8.89
N GLU A 59 -2.42 -11.58 -8.16
CA GLU A 59 -2.39 -11.87 -6.73
C GLU A 59 -3.17 -10.81 -5.93
N THR A 60 -2.87 -9.53 -6.13
CA THR A 60 -3.52 -8.41 -5.44
C THR A 60 -4.96 -8.23 -5.90
N MET A 61 -5.19 -8.26 -7.23
CA MET A 61 -6.52 -8.11 -7.83
C MET A 61 -7.51 -9.16 -7.32
N LEU A 62 -7.06 -10.41 -7.09
CA LEU A 62 -7.89 -11.47 -6.55
C LEU A 62 -8.44 -11.16 -5.14
N ARG A 63 -7.79 -10.28 -4.38
CA ARG A 63 -8.21 -9.90 -3.02
C ARG A 63 -9.26 -8.78 -3.02
N MET A 64 -9.38 -8.03 -4.11
CA MET A 64 -10.30 -6.90 -4.22
C MET A 64 -11.73 -7.38 -4.43
N HIS A 65 -12.67 -6.58 -3.91
CA HIS A 65 -14.10 -6.77 -4.08
C HIS A 65 -14.77 -5.45 -4.43
N ALA A 66 -15.62 -5.44 -5.46
CA ALA A 66 -16.21 -4.23 -6.02
C ALA A 66 -17.01 -3.37 -5.02
N SER A 67 -17.63 -3.97 -4.01
CA SER A 67 -18.46 -3.23 -3.05
C SER A 67 -17.81 -3.04 -1.68
N ARG A 68 -16.51 -3.38 -1.53
CA ARG A 68 -15.87 -3.42 -0.23
C ARG A 68 -14.50 -2.75 -0.19
N THR A 69 -13.70 -2.93 -1.25
CA THR A 69 -12.29 -2.60 -1.21
C THR A 69 -12.05 -1.14 -1.54
N HIS A 70 -11.40 -0.42 -0.63
CA HIS A 70 -10.78 0.88 -0.88
C HIS A 70 -9.36 0.68 -1.39
N VAL A 71 -8.91 1.53 -2.31
CA VAL A 71 -7.54 1.47 -2.83
C VAL A 71 -6.88 2.84 -2.78
N ALA A 72 -5.79 2.96 -2.03
CA ALA A 72 -4.88 4.09 -2.09
C ALA A 72 -3.70 3.71 -2.98
N LEU A 73 -3.56 4.34 -4.14
CA LEU A 73 -2.56 3.97 -5.14
C LEU A 73 -1.55 5.09 -5.36
N ASN A 74 -0.27 4.79 -5.20
CA ASN A 74 0.79 5.62 -5.75
C ASN A 74 0.71 5.55 -7.28
N GLY A 75 0.46 6.68 -7.94
CA GLY A 75 0.35 6.77 -9.40
C GLY A 75 1.70 6.77 -10.11
N HIS A 76 2.80 6.93 -9.37
CA HIS A 76 4.14 6.87 -9.94
C HIS A 76 4.55 5.42 -10.23
N SER A 77 5.10 5.18 -11.41
CA SER A 77 5.71 3.90 -11.78
C SER A 77 7.13 4.14 -12.27
N ALA A 78 8.09 3.61 -11.55
CA ALA A 78 9.48 3.63 -11.99
C ALA A 78 9.65 2.77 -13.26
N PRO A 79 10.49 3.20 -14.22
CA PRO A 79 10.85 2.39 -15.38
C PRO A 79 11.44 1.06 -14.91
N THR A 80 10.86 -0.04 -15.34
CA THR A 80 11.38 -1.39 -15.05
C THR A 80 12.51 -1.75 -16.02
N ALA A 81 13.21 -2.87 -15.78
CA ALA A 81 14.23 -3.39 -16.71
C ALA A 81 13.69 -3.59 -18.15
N ALA A 82 12.40 -3.74 -18.33
CA ALA A 82 11.74 -3.82 -19.63
C ALA A 82 11.94 -2.54 -20.48
N PHE A 83 12.07 -1.37 -19.84
CA PHE A 83 12.39 -0.11 -20.51
C PHE A 83 13.75 -0.16 -21.25
N VAL A 84 14.74 -0.82 -20.65
CA VAL A 84 16.09 -0.93 -21.24
C VAL A 84 16.11 -1.87 -22.44
N GLN A 85 15.18 -2.82 -22.48
CA GLN A 85 15.12 -3.86 -23.53
C GLN A 85 14.17 -3.51 -24.68
N ASN A 86 13.25 -2.56 -24.47
CA ASN A 86 12.24 -2.18 -25.46
C ASN A 86 12.16 -0.66 -25.57
N THR A 87 12.59 -0.11 -26.70
CA THR A 87 12.54 1.33 -26.99
C THR A 87 11.12 1.89 -27.12
N ASP A 88 10.13 1.03 -27.38
CA ASP A 88 8.72 1.37 -27.49
C ASP A 88 7.96 1.18 -26.17
N TRP A 89 8.67 1.00 -25.06
CA TRP A 89 8.07 0.79 -23.75
C TRP A 89 7.21 2.00 -23.35
N GLN A 90 5.95 1.72 -23.03
CA GLN A 90 5.05 2.69 -22.46
C GLN A 90 4.87 2.42 -20.96
N ASN A 91 4.80 3.49 -20.17
CA ASN A 91 4.57 3.36 -18.73
C ASN A 91 3.20 2.71 -18.47
N PRO A 92 3.13 1.53 -17.85
CA PRO A 92 1.89 0.80 -17.66
C PRO A 92 1.00 1.38 -16.54
N ALA A 93 1.43 2.42 -15.83
CA ALA A 93 0.74 2.93 -14.64
C ALA A 93 -0.73 3.27 -14.91
N GLN A 94 -1.02 3.94 -16.06
CA GLN A 94 -2.40 4.28 -16.41
C GLN A 94 -3.25 3.04 -16.71
N ALA A 95 -2.71 2.07 -17.44
CA ALA A 95 -3.39 0.81 -17.73
C ALA A 95 -3.64 0.01 -16.44
N CYS A 96 -2.65 -0.04 -15.54
CA CYS A 96 -2.79 -0.66 -14.23
C CYS A 96 -3.88 0.04 -13.38
N ALA A 97 -3.87 1.36 -13.33
CA ALA A 97 -4.89 2.12 -12.60
C ALA A 97 -6.31 1.88 -13.18
N ALA A 98 -6.45 1.83 -14.51
CA ALA A 98 -7.72 1.53 -15.15
C ALA A 98 -8.21 0.10 -14.83
N GLN A 99 -7.30 -0.88 -14.80
CA GLN A 99 -7.61 -2.25 -14.41
C GLN A 99 -8.07 -2.33 -12.95
N ILE A 100 -7.39 -1.64 -12.05
CA ILE A 100 -7.76 -1.58 -10.62
C ILE A 100 -9.12 -0.88 -10.45
N ALA A 101 -9.34 0.23 -11.16
CA ALA A 101 -10.61 0.96 -11.11
C ALA A 101 -11.81 0.09 -11.55
N ALA A 102 -11.60 -0.84 -12.49
CA ALA A 102 -12.63 -1.76 -12.92
C ALA A 102 -12.96 -2.87 -11.89
N ALA A 103 -12.09 -3.09 -10.91
CA ALA A 103 -12.26 -4.13 -9.88
C ALA A 103 -12.93 -3.63 -8.60
N VAL A 104 -13.05 -2.31 -8.43
CA VAL A 104 -13.64 -1.69 -7.23
C VAL A 104 -14.80 -0.76 -7.61
N ALA A 105 -15.58 -0.32 -6.63
CA ALA A 105 -16.68 0.61 -6.90
C ALA A 105 -16.16 1.99 -7.39
N PRO A 106 -16.97 2.72 -8.17
CA PRO A 106 -16.61 4.07 -8.58
C PRO A 106 -16.30 4.98 -7.39
N GLY A 107 -15.12 5.61 -7.41
CA GLY A 107 -14.64 6.50 -6.34
C GLY A 107 -13.81 5.80 -5.25
N GLU A 108 -13.75 4.48 -5.22
CA GLU A 108 -12.98 3.73 -4.21
C GLU A 108 -11.49 3.61 -4.53
N LEU A 109 -11.10 3.80 -5.79
CA LEU A 109 -9.70 4.00 -6.16
C LEU A 109 -9.33 5.48 -6.03
N GLN A 110 -8.36 5.78 -5.19
CA GLN A 110 -7.74 7.10 -5.08
C GLN A 110 -6.28 7.00 -5.51
N THR A 111 -5.92 7.77 -6.54
CA THR A 111 -4.56 7.76 -7.09
C THR A 111 -3.92 9.12 -6.90
N PHE A 112 -2.68 9.16 -6.44
CA PHE A 112 -1.87 10.38 -6.31
C PHE A 112 -0.39 10.03 -6.46
N ASP A 113 0.45 11.04 -6.74
CA ASP A 113 1.90 10.85 -6.86
C ASP A 113 2.57 10.94 -5.48
N ALA A 114 2.59 9.82 -4.76
CA ALA A 114 3.21 9.73 -3.45
C ALA A 114 4.75 9.83 -3.52
N GLU A 115 5.36 9.47 -4.65
CA GLU A 115 6.81 9.62 -4.86
C GLU A 115 7.20 11.08 -5.01
N GLN A 116 6.43 11.86 -5.75
CA GLN A 116 6.65 13.30 -5.84
C GLN A 116 6.53 13.95 -4.46
N VAL A 117 5.50 13.60 -3.69
CA VAL A 117 5.31 14.11 -2.32
C VAL A 117 6.52 13.75 -1.45
N ALA A 118 6.92 12.48 -1.40
CA ALA A 118 8.04 12.03 -0.58
C ALA A 118 9.37 12.70 -0.98
N THR A 119 9.62 12.84 -2.29
CA THR A 119 10.85 13.42 -2.81
C THR A 119 10.92 14.92 -2.56
N GLN A 120 9.83 15.64 -2.73
CA GLN A 120 9.78 17.08 -2.49
C GLN A 120 9.90 17.43 -1.00
N LEU A 121 9.30 16.63 -0.13
CA LEU A 121 9.31 16.88 1.32
C LEU A 121 10.60 16.43 2.00
N LEU A 122 11.10 15.26 1.63
CA LEU A 122 12.16 14.56 2.37
C LEU A 122 13.38 14.22 1.51
N GLY A 123 13.36 14.59 0.24
CA GLY A 123 14.47 14.35 -0.70
C GLY A 123 14.66 12.87 -1.07
N ASN A 124 13.71 11.98 -0.74
CA ASN A 124 13.90 10.55 -0.93
C ASN A 124 12.59 9.80 -1.12
N SER A 125 12.53 8.97 -2.17
CA SER A 125 11.38 8.12 -2.49
C SER A 125 11.16 6.95 -1.51
N LEU A 126 12.09 6.65 -0.61
CA LEU A 126 11.92 5.63 0.43
C LEU A 126 10.74 5.91 1.37
N PHE A 127 10.24 7.14 1.41
CA PHE A 127 9.11 7.56 2.24
C PHE A 127 7.74 7.45 1.56
N VAL A 128 7.66 6.84 0.37
CA VAL A 128 6.39 6.60 -0.35
C VAL A 128 5.40 5.81 0.52
N ASN A 129 5.85 4.74 1.15
CA ASN A 129 4.98 3.88 1.95
C ASN A 129 4.31 4.62 3.13
N PRO A 130 5.04 5.39 3.97
CA PRO A 130 4.40 6.21 5.00
C PRO A 130 3.46 7.28 4.45
N VAL A 131 3.74 7.88 3.28
CA VAL A 131 2.83 8.83 2.63
C VAL A 131 1.52 8.13 2.23
N VAL A 132 1.58 6.97 1.57
CA VAL A 132 0.38 6.21 1.18
C VAL A 132 -0.41 5.75 2.41
N LEU A 133 0.29 5.34 3.48
CA LEU A 133 -0.33 4.98 4.76
C LEU A 133 -1.06 6.17 5.39
N GLY A 134 -0.44 7.34 5.42
CA GLY A 134 -1.03 8.57 5.94
C GLY A 134 -2.27 8.98 5.18
N PHE A 135 -2.22 8.96 3.85
CA PHE A 135 -3.37 9.21 3.00
C PHE A 135 -4.56 8.29 3.32
N ALA A 136 -4.32 6.98 3.40
CA ALA A 136 -5.37 6.01 3.71
C ALA A 136 -5.94 6.20 5.13
N TRP A 137 -5.09 6.59 6.08
CA TRP A 137 -5.52 6.90 7.44
C TRP A 137 -6.39 8.17 7.49
N GLN A 138 -6.00 9.25 6.79
CA GLN A 138 -6.77 10.48 6.67
C GLN A 138 -8.15 10.25 6.03
N LYS A 139 -8.26 9.28 5.12
CA LYS A 139 -9.53 8.83 4.53
C LYS A 139 -10.40 8.05 5.51
N GLY A 140 -9.90 7.70 6.70
CA GLY A 140 -10.60 6.89 7.67
C GLY A 140 -10.66 5.40 7.35
N TRP A 141 -9.83 4.92 6.41
CA TRP A 141 -9.82 3.52 5.97
C TRP A 141 -9.01 2.61 6.90
N ILE A 142 -8.23 3.19 7.79
CA ILE A 142 -7.40 2.45 8.75
C ILE A 142 -7.98 2.64 10.16
N PRO A 143 -8.48 1.58 10.80
CA PRO A 143 -9.16 1.66 12.09
C PRO A 143 -8.15 1.67 13.27
N LEU A 144 -7.14 2.54 13.19
CA LEU A 144 -6.12 2.75 14.21
C LEU A 144 -6.05 4.23 14.56
N SER A 145 -5.72 4.55 15.81
CA SER A 145 -5.48 5.93 16.23
C SER A 145 -4.15 6.45 15.70
N GLU A 146 -4.07 7.76 15.46
CA GLU A 146 -2.83 8.43 15.09
C GLU A 146 -1.70 8.12 16.10
N ALA A 147 -2.01 8.20 17.38
CA ALA A 147 -1.05 7.93 18.45
C ALA A 147 -0.45 6.51 18.36
N SER A 148 -1.25 5.51 17.98
CA SER A 148 -0.77 4.14 17.79
C SER A 148 0.16 4.03 16.59
N LEU A 149 -0.15 4.70 15.48
CA LEU A 149 0.67 4.70 14.27
C LEU A 149 2.00 5.45 14.49
N LEU A 150 1.95 6.63 15.11
CA LEU A 150 3.16 7.39 15.47
C LEU A 150 4.05 6.59 16.43
N ARG A 151 3.45 5.92 17.41
CA ARG A 151 4.17 5.03 18.33
C ARG A 151 4.83 3.84 17.61
N ALA A 152 4.19 3.31 16.58
CA ALA A 152 4.79 2.24 15.77
C ALA A 152 6.07 2.69 15.05
N PHE A 153 6.09 3.91 14.50
CA PHE A 153 7.32 4.49 13.93
C PHE A 153 8.43 4.65 14.98
N GLU A 154 8.09 5.08 16.21
CA GLU A 154 9.06 5.18 17.30
C GLU A 154 9.66 3.83 17.67
N LEU A 155 8.81 2.80 17.78
CA LEU A 155 9.24 1.44 18.11
C LEU A 155 10.11 0.82 17.02
N ASN A 156 9.83 1.13 15.75
CA ASN A 156 10.66 0.70 14.62
C ASN A 156 12.06 1.33 14.67
N GLY A 157 12.21 2.53 15.21
CA GLY A 157 13.49 3.19 15.46
C GLY A 157 14.24 3.68 14.23
N VAL A 158 13.75 3.43 13.00
CA VAL A 158 14.42 3.80 11.76
C VAL A 158 13.83 5.09 11.23
N GLN A 159 14.65 6.14 11.09
CA GLN A 159 14.27 7.46 10.54
C GLN A 159 12.92 7.97 11.06
N VAL A 160 12.69 7.85 12.36
CA VAL A 160 11.39 8.05 13.03
C VAL A 160 10.73 9.37 12.61
N LYS A 161 11.46 10.51 12.75
CA LYS A 161 10.91 11.82 12.40
C LYS A 161 10.52 11.94 10.93
N ALA A 162 11.34 11.41 10.03
CA ALA A 162 11.06 11.47 8.59
C ALA A 162 9.83 10.62 8.23
N ASN A 163 9.69 9.42 8.79
CA ASN A 163 8.52 8.58 8.60
C ASN A 163 7.25 9.22 9.18
N GLN A 164 7.33 9.82 10.37
CA GLN A 164 6.20 10.55 10.97
C GLN A 164 5.81 11.78 10.14
N THR A 165 6.80 12.52 9.61
CA THR A 165 6.53 13.64 8.70
C THR A 165 5.86 13.17 7.42
N ALA A 166 6.38 12.12 6.78
CA ALA A 166 5.80 11.54 5.57
C ALA A 166 4.34 11.08 5.79
N PHE A 167 4.09 10.40 6.91
CA PHE A 167 2.74 9.98 7.31
C PHE A 167 1.79 11.17 7.52
N ALA A 168 2.24 12.23 8.17
CA ALA A 168 1.41 13.41 8.45
C ALA A 168 1.05 14.20 7.19
N TRP A 169 1.83 14.08 6.12
CA TRP A 169 1.58 14.73 4.84
C TRP A 169 0.73 13.88 3.87
N GLY A 170 0.64 12.59 4.08
CA GLY A 170 -0.26 11.71 3.36
C GLY A 170 -1.70 11.88 3.80
#